data_0513cda155fb199d4584653f25c63c74
#
_entry.id   0513cda155fb199d4584653f25c63c74
#
_cell.length_a   1.000
_cell.length_b   1.000
_cell.length_c   1.000
_cell.angle_alpha   90.00
_cell.angle_beta   90.00
_cell.angle_gamma   90.00
#
_symmetry.space_group_name_H-M   'P 1'
#
loop_
_entity.id
_entity.type
_entity.pdbx_description
1 polymer ?
#
loop_
_entity_poly.entity_id
_entity_poly.type
_entity_poly.pdbx_seq_one_letter_code
_entity_poly.pdbx_strand_id
1 'polypeptide(L)'
;MASPLSTPLSPENEVLNFKQREGENLKDAWYRICNAQNRSTRKQSTSVLLSNFYVGITPWNRYILDTITGGNFLGSHTFDSYNAMIDLFGPPSLLLNGTILTLEHVMQRLEIIDNKVATVELIENLDKKIHNQITQYGSKVGVTLKSFK
;
A
#
# COMPACT_ATOMS: atom_id res chain seq x y z
N MET A 1 16.73 30.99 24.18
CA MET A 1 16.58 29.55 24.49
C MET A 1 15.76 28.88 23.42
N ALA A 2 16.31 27.83 22.87
CA ALA A 2 15.54 27.06 21.92
C ALA A 2 14.33 26.42 22.63
N SER A 3 13.14 26.62 22.09
CA SER A 3 11.96 25.94 22.57
C SER A 3 12.15 24.42 22.40
N PRO A 4 11.65 23.59 23.34
CA PRO A 4 11.64 22.13 23.12
C PRO A 4 11.04 21.72 21.79
N LEU A 5 10.11 22.53 21.27
CA LEU A 5 9.46 22.30 20.00
C LEU A 5 10.39 22.52 18.79
N SER A 6 11.47 23.27 18.96
CA SER A 6 12.43 23.51 17.88
C SER A 6 13.54 22.46 17.83
N THR A 7 13.61 21.56 18.80
CA THR A 7 14.57 20.47 18.80
C THR A 7 13.99 19.27 18.06
N PRO A 8 14.59 18.85 16.94
CA PRO A 8 14.05 17.70 16.23
C PRO A 8 14.18 16.45 17.09
N LEU A 9 13.18 15.58 17.01
CA LEU A 9 13.23 14.27 17.64
C LEU A 9 14.32 13.44 16.99
N SER A 10 14.96 12.57 17.77
CA SER A 10 15.83 11.56 17.18
C SER A 10 15.01 10.64 16.28
N PRO A 11 15.60 10.05 15.25
CA PRO A 11 14.87 9.12 14.40
C PRO A 11 14.20 7.98 15.18
N GLU A 12 14.87 7.46 16.20
CA GLU A 12 14.33 6.42 17.06
C GLU A 12 13.05 6.88 17.76
N ASN A 13 13.06 8.10 18.30
CA ASN A 13 11.90 8.67 18.98
C ASN A 13 10.77 8.99 18.00
N GLU A 14 11.09 9.39 16.77
CA GLU A 14 10.07 9.59 15.74
C GLU A 14 9.32 8.31 15.44
N VAL A 15 10.01 7.16 15.44
CA VAL A 15 9.37 5.87 15.24
C VAL A 15 8.56 5.46 16.45
N LEU A 16 9.14 5.54 17.64
CA LEU A 16 8.51 5.06 18.87
C LEU A 16 7.31 5.90 19.30
N ASN A 17 7.33 7.19 19.00
CA ASN A 17 6.29 8.13 19.38
C ASN A 17 5.56 8.71 18.15
N PHE A 18 5.48 7.94 17.12
CA PHE A 18 4.92 8.40 15.86
C PHE A 18 3.48 8.87 16.02
N LYS A 19 3.17 10.03 15.44
CA LYS A 19 1.81 10.54 15.32
C LYS A 19 1.63 11.22 13.98
N GLN A 20 0.53 10.93 13.33
CA GLN A 20 0.15 11.60 12.11
C GLN A 20 -0.09 13.09 12.39
N ARG A 21 0.43 13.95 11.52
CA ARG A 21 0.27 15.39 11.65
C ARG A 21 -1.06 15.84 11.11
N GLU A 22 -1.51 16.99 11.58
CA GLU A 22 -2.72 17.61 11.04
C GLU A 22 -2.53 17.92 9.56
N GLY A 23 -3.48 17.51 8.73
CA GLY A 23 -3.41 17.70 7.29
C GLY A 23 -2.49 16.74 6.55
N GLU A 24 -1.77 15.87 7.27
CA GLU A 24 -0.91 14.87 6.64
C GLU A 24 -1.74 13.70 6.13
N ASN A 25 -1.52 13.30 4.88
CA ASN A 25 -2.20 12.11 4.35
C ASN A 25 -1.48 10.83 4.80
N LEU A 26 -2.15 9.70 4.62
CA LEU A 26 -1.64 8.41 5.07
C LEU A 26 -0.33 8.03 4.39
N LYS A 27 -0.20 8.34 3.10
CA LYS A 27 1.01 8.05 2.34
C LYS A 27 2.22 8.81 2.89
N ASP A 28 2.06 10.11 3.14
CA ASP A 28 3.15 10.94 3.66
C ASP A 28 3.52 10.52 5.08
N ALA A 29 2.53 10.16 5.89
CA ALA A 29 2.76 9.62 7.22
C ALA A 29 3.58 8.33 7.17
N TRP A 30 3.23 7.43 6.28
CA TRP A 30 3.97 6.19 6.07
C TRP A 30 5.42 6.46 5.65
N TYR A 31 5.61 7.34 4.70
CA TYR A 31 6.96 7.70 4.26
C TYR A 31 7.78 8.32 5.38
N ARG A 32 7.16 9.13 6.20
CA ARG A 32 7.83 9.81 7.30
C ARG A 32 8.32 8.82 8.36
N ILE A 33 7.49 7.85 8.76
CA ILE A 33 7.92 6.84 9.74
C ILE A 33 9.00 5.92 9.15
N CYS A 34 8.87 5.54 7.89
CA CYS A 34 9.87 4.72 7.22
C CYS A 34 11.20 5.45 7.08
N ASN A 35 11.17 6.75 6.79
CA ASN A 35 12.37 7.57 6.74
C ASN A 35 13.06 7.62 8.11
N ALA A 36 12.29 7.83 9.17
CA ALA A 36 12.82 7.81 10.53
C ALA A 36 13.45 6.44 10.85
N GLN A 37 12.79 5.37 10.48
CA GLN A 37 13.30 4.01 10.66
C GLN A 37 14.63 3.82 9.92
N ASN A 38 14.74 4.28 8.68
CA ASN A 38 15.96 4.15 7.89
C ASN A 38 17.12 4.97 8.45
N ARG A 39 16.82 6.12 9.04
CA ARG A 39 17.84 6.98 9.68
C ARG A 39 18.24 6.53 11.07
N SER A 40 17.46 5.65 11.68
CA SER A 40 17.71 5.16 13.02
C SER A 40 18.94 4.26 13.08
N THR A 41 19.76 4.43 14.09
CA THR A 41 20.86 3.52 14.37
C THR A 41 20.36 2.24 15.03
N ARG A 42 19.30 2.35 15.82
CA ARG A 42 18.59 1.19 16.40
C ARG A 42 17.27 1.04 15.69
N LYS A 43 17.24 0.14 14.74
CA LYS A 43 16.03 -0.12 13.95
C LYS A 43 15.08 -0.99 14.75
N GLN A 44 13.81 -0.62 14.73
CA GLN A 44 12.74 -1.43 15.28
C GLN A 44 12.44 -2.60 14.36
N SER A 45 11.87 -3.67 14.90
CA SER A 45 11.35 -4.73 14.06
C SER A 45 10.21 -4.20 13.20
N THR A 46 9.94 -4.88 12.09
CA THR A 46 8.81 -4.52 11.22
C THR A 46 7.49 -4.54 11.99
N SER A 47 7.31 -5.49 12.89
CA SER A 47 6.11 -5.58 13.72
C SER A 47 5.93 -4.35 14.59
N VAL A 48 7.00 -3.90 15.24
CA VAL A 48 6.99 -2.69 16.09
C VAL A 48 6.74 -1.45 15.24
N LEU A 49 7.37 -1.36 14.08
CA LEU A 49 7.17 -0.24 13.15
C LEU A 49 5.70 -0.11 12.75
N LEU A 50 5.10 -1.22 12.32
CA LEU A 50 3.69 -1.24 11.89
C LEU A 50 2.75 -0.92 13.05
N SER A 51 3.04 -1.44 14.24
CA SER A 51 2.24 -1.16 15.44
C SER A 51 2.27 0.32 15.81
N ASN A 52 3.46 0.92 15.82
CA ASN A 52 3.60 2.33 16.14
C ASN A 52 2.95 3.21 15.08
N PHE A 53 3.04 2.83 13.82
CA PHE A 53 2.37 3.52 12.74
C PHE A 53 0.86 3.49 12.91
N TYR A 54 0.30 2.30 13.10
CA TYR A 54 -1.15 2.11 13.27
C TYR A 54 -1.70 2.90 14.46
N VAL A 55 -1.02 2.84 15.60
CA VAL A 55 -1.45 3.57 16.79
C VAL A 55 -1.37 5.08 16.60
N GLY A 56 -0.40 5.54 15.81
CA GLY A 56 -0.14 6.97 15.62
C GLY A 56 -1.01 7.65 14.55
N ILE A 57 -1.70 6.92 13.71
CA ILE A 57 -2.53 7.51 12.66
C ILE A 57 -3.96 7.77 13.15
N THR A 58 -4.73 8.52 12.36
CA THR A 58 -6.11 8.86 12.70
C THR A 58 -7.01 7.62 12.71
N PRO A 59 -8.14 7.66 13.45
CA PRO A 59 -9.09 6.54 13.45
C PRO A 59 -9.61 6.19 12.05
N TRP A 60 -9.84 7.19 11.21
CA TRP A 60 -10.26 6.95 9.83
C TRP A 60 -9.21 6.16 9.05
N ASN A 61 -7.95 6.53 9.18
CA ASN A 61 -6.87 5.83 8.51
C ASN A 61 -6.65 4.42 9.08
N ARG A 62 -6.86 4.23 10.38
CA ARG A 62 -6.85 2.88 10.96
C ARG A 62 -7.94 2.01 10.34
N TYR A 63 -9.13 2.56 10.17
CA TYR A 63 -10.23 1.86 9.52
C TYR A 63 -9.85 1.44 8.09
N ILE A 64 -9.21 2.34 7.34
CA ILE A 64 -8.74 2.02 5.98
C ILE A 64 -7.76 0.85 6.01
N LEU A 65 -6.77 0.89 6.89
CA LEU A 65 -5.79 -0.19 7.00
C LEU A 65 -6.41 -1.52 7.43
N ASP A 66 -7.35 -1.48 8.35
CA ASP A 66 -8.07 -2.68 8.75
C ASP A 66 -8.86 -3.27 7.58
N THR A 67 -9.49 -2.41 6.79
CA THR A 67 -10.28 -2.86 5.64
C THR A 67 -9.41 -3.56 4.59
N ILE A 68 -8.26 -3.00 4.26
CA ILE A 68 -7.39 -3.58 3.22
C ILE A 68 -6.70 -4.87 3.69
N THR A 69 -6.62 -5.12 4.97
CA THR A 69 -6.04 -6.34 5.53
C THR A 69 -7.08 -7.36 5.99
N GLY A 70 -8.31 -7.20 5.52
CA GLY A 70 -9.38 -8.15 5.81
C GLY A 70 -10.03 -7.98 7.16
N GLY A 71 -9.88 -6.81 7.78
CA GLY A 71 -10.58 -6.44 8.99
C GLY A 71 -9.69 -6.22 10.22
N ASN A 72 -8.40 -6.57 10.16
CA ASN A 72 -7.53 -6.42 11.33
C ASN A 72 -6.07 -6.25 10.92
N PHE A 73 -5.63 -5.01 10.78
CA PHE A 73 -4.26 -4.71 10.37
C PHE A 73 -3.22 -5.26 11.36
N LEU A 74 -3.42 -5.03 12.65
CA LEU A 74 -2.47 -5.50 13.68
C LEU A 74 -2.60 -6.99 13.97
N GLY A 75 -3.79 -7.56 13.75
CA GLY A 75 -4.02 -9.00 13.95
C GLY A 75 -3.62 -9.84 12.76
N SER A 76 -3.35 -9.22 11.61
CA SER A 76 -2.84 -9.91 10.44
C SER A 76 -1.38 -10.31 10.65
N HIS A 77 -0.90 -11.27 9.87
CA HIS A 77 0.51 -11.58 9.88
C HIS A 77 1.31 -10.34 9.49
N THR A 78 2.41 -10.07 10.20
CA THR A 78 3.25 -8.88 9.97
C THR A 78 3.66 -8.73 8.51
N PHE A 79 4.01 -9.83 7.87
CA PHE A 79 4.38 -9.87 6.45
C PHE A 79 3.24 -9.36 5.56
N ASP A 80 2.02 -9.80 5.83
CA ASP A 80 0.86 -9.41 5.02
C ASP A 80 0.53 -7.92 5.19
N SER A 81 0.59 -7.42 6.42
CA SER A 81 0.35 -6.01 6.69
C SER A 81 1.42 -5.13 6.05
N TYR A 82 2.67 -5.53 6.13
CA TYR A 82 3.77 -4.79 5.51
C TYR A 82 3.63 -4.77 3.99
N ASN A 83 3.30 -5.89 3.39
CA ASN A 83 3.08 -5.97 1.94
C ASN A 83 1.89 -5.13 1.49
N ALA A 84 0.83 -5.07 2.29
CA ALA A 84 -0.30 -4.20 2.00
C ALA A 84 0.14 -2.73 1.93
N MET A 85 1.00 -2.30 2.85
CA MET A 85 1.54 -0.94 2.83
C MET A 85 2.40 -0.68 1.59
N ILE A 86 3.23 -1.66 1.23
CA ILE A 86 4.07 -1.55 0.02
C ILE A 86 3.19 -1.50 -1.23
N ASP A 87 2.16 -2.30 -1.30
CA ASP A 87 1.24 -2.32 -2.44
C ASP A 87 0.49 -0.98 -2.59
N LEU A 88 0.13 -0.37 -1.46
CA LEU A 88 -0.53 0.93 -1.48
C LEU A 88 0.38 2.07 -1.90
N PHE A 89 1.57 2.12 -1.33
CA PHE A 89 2.41 3.32 -1.37
C PHE A 89 3.78 3.09 -2.01
N GLY A 90 4.13 1.85 -2.26
CA GLY A 90 5.42 1.49 -2.80
C GLY A 90 6.48 1.28 -1.72
N PRO A 91 7.62 0.70 -2.10
CA PRO A 91 8.70 0.41 -1.16
C PRO A 91 9.26 1.72 -0.57
N PRO A 92 9.37 1.81 0.76
CA PRO A 92 9.83 3.06 1.41
C PRO A 92 11.22 3.51 0.94
N SER A 93 12.10 2.57 0.68
CA SER A 93 13.48 2.88 0.27
C SER A 93 13.56 3.56 -1.08
N LEU A 94 12.59 3.34 -1.97
CA LEU A 94 12.55 4.00 -3.28
C LEU A 94 12.20 5.48 -3.18
N LEU A 95 11.53 5.86 -2.09
CA LEU A 95 10.99 7.20 -1.94
C LEU A 95 11.85 8.11 -1.08
N LEU A 96 12.61 7.51 -0.16
CA LEU A 96 13.32 8.25 0.87
C LEU A 96 14.72 8.67 0.45
N ASN A 97 15.33 7.89 -0.39
CA ASN A 97 16.69 8.15 -0.86
C ASN A 97 16.69 8.02 -2.38
N GLY A 98 16.21 9.05 -3.05
CA GLY A 98 16.22 9.06 -4.50
C GLY A 98 17.56 8.71 -5.15
N THR A 99 18.61 8.65 -4.33
CA THR A 99 19.97 8.29 -4.74
C THR A 99 20.37 6.87 -4.39
N ILE A 100 19.61 6.20 -3.50
CA ILE A 100 19.93 4.83 -3.07
C ILE A 100 18.84 3.88 -3.53
N LEU A 101 18.65 3.87 -4.83
CA LEU A 101 17.89 2.82 -5.48
C LEU A 101 18.86 1.65 -5.69
N THR A 102 18.75 0.63 -4.86
CA THR A 102 19.48 -0.60 -5.17
C THR A 102 18.83 -1.23 -6.40
N LEU A 103 19.65 -1.84 -7.23
CA LEU A 103 19.17 -2.57 -8.40
C LEU A 103 18.07 -3.57 -8.02
N GLU A 104 18.23 -4.20 -6.87
CA GLU A 104 17.27 -5.15 -6.32
C GLU A 104 15.88 -4.51 -6.13
N HIS A 105 15.82 -3.33 -5.54
CA HIS A 105 14.55 -2.63 -5.33
C HIS A 105 13.89 -2.25 -6.66
N VAL A 106 14.67 -1.82 -7.61
CA VAL A 106 14.16 -1.47 -8.95
C VAL A 106 13.59 -2.73 -9.62
N MET A 107 14.31 -3.85 -9.54
CA MET A 107 13.85 -5.11 -10.12
C MET A 107 12.57 -5.60 -9.47
N GLN A 108 12.47 -5.54 -8.13
CA GLN A 108 11.25 -5.89 -7.42
C GLN A 108 10.07 -5.03 -7.86
N ARG A 109 10.30 -3.75 -8.03
CA ARG A 109 9.24 -2.82 -8.46
C ARG A 109 8.78 -3.11 -9.88
N LEU A 110 9.71 -3.40 -10.78
CA LEU A 110 9.39 -3.79 -12.16
C LEU A 110 8.60 -5.08 -12.20
N GLU A 111 8.97 -6.06 -11.38
CA GLU A 111 8.25 -7.34 -11.29
C GLU A 111 6.80 -7.13 -10.83
N ILE A 112 6.58 -6.28 -9.85
CA ILE A 112 5.23 -5.95 -9.38
C ILE A 112 4.42 -5.29 -10.49
N ILE A 113 5.02 -4.36 -11.24
CA ILE A 113 4.35 -3.69 -12.36
C ILE A 113 4.00 -4.69 -13.45
N ASP A 114 4.94 -5.56 -13.82
CA ASP A 114 4.71 -6.59 -14.83
C ASP A 114 3.58 -7.53 -14.41
N ASN A 115 3.54 -7.93 -13.15
CA ASN A 115 2.46 -8.77 -12.63
C ASN A 115 1.10 -8.06 -12.70
N LYS A 116 1.06 -6.76 -12.40
CA LYS A 116 -0.17 -5.98 -12.50
C LYS A 116 -0.63 -5.85 -13.95
N VAL A 117 0.28 -5.62 -14.88
CA VAL A 117 -0.03 -5.53 -16.31
C VAL A 117 -0.54 -6.87 -16.80
N ALA A 118 0.11 -7.96 -16.45
CA ALA A 118 -0.33 -9.31 -16.82
C ALA A 118 -1.73 -9.61 -16.28
N THR A 119 -2.03 -9.16 -15.06
CA THR A 119 -3.35 -9.33 -14.45
C THR A 119 -4.42 -8.55 -15.21
N VAL A 120 -4.13 -7.31 -15.61
CA VAL A 120 -5.05 -6.49 -16.40
C VAL A 120 -5.32 -7.14 -17.76
N GLU A 121 -4.29 -7.62 -18.43
CA GLU A 121 -4.44 -8.33 -19.71
C GLU A 121 -5.32 -9.57 -19.55
N LEU A 122 -5.12 -10.33 -18.48
CA LEU A 122 -5.94 -11.52 -18.21
C LEU A 122 -7.40 -11.14 -18.00
N ILE A 123 -7.68 -10.08 -17.25
CA ILE A 123 -9.04 -9.59 -17.02
C ILE A 123 -9.68 -9.17 -18.34
N GLU A 124 -8.96 -8.44 -19.18
CA GLU A 124 -9.44 -8.02 -20.50
C GLU A 124 -9.77 -9.22 -21.39
N ASN A 125 -8.91 -10.24 -21.39
CA ASN A 125 -9.14 -11.46 -22.16
C ASN A 125 -10.36 -12.23 -21.66
N LEU A 126 -10.56 -12.31 -20.34
CA LEU A 126 -11.73 -12.94 -19.76
C LEU A 126 -13.01 -12.17 -20.12
N ASP A 127 -12.94 -10.85 -20.07
CA ASP A 127 -14.05 -9.99 -20.44
C ASP A 127 -14.47 -10.23 -21.91
N LYS A 128 -13.49 -10.30 -22.79
CA LYS A 128 -13.75 -10.63 -24.21
C LYS A 128 -14.37 -11.99 -24.39
N LYS A 129 -13.89 -13.00 -23.66
CA LYS A 129 -14.46 -14.35 -23.70
C LYS A 129 -15.91 -14.36 -23.24
N ILE A 130 -16.20 -13.68 -22.14
CA ILE A 130 -17.55 -13.58 -21.60
C ILE A 130 -18.45 -12.88 -22.63
N HIS A 131 -18.00 -11.79 -23.20
CA HIS A 131 -18.74 -11.05 -24.22
C HIS A 131 -19.05 -11.93 -25.43
N ASN A 132 -18.05 -12.67 -25.91
CA ASN A 132 -18.26 -13.60 -27.05
C ASN A 132 -19.24 -14.70 -26.70
N GLN A 133 -19.20 -15.27 -25.51
CA GLN A 133 -20.14 -16.27 -25.06
C GLN A 133 -21.56 -15.73 -24.99
N ILE A 134 -21.72 -14.51 -24.47
CA ILE A 134 -23.03 -13.85 -24.42
C ILE A 134 -23.56 -13.62 -25.83
N THR A 135 -22.70 -13.20 -26.76
CA THR A 135 -23.05 -12.98 -28.15
C THR A 135 -23.48 -14.29 -28.80
N GLN A 136 -22.76 -15.38 -28.55
CA GLN A 136 -23.14 -16.72 -29.10
C GLN A 136 -24.45 -17.20 -28.52
N TYR A 137 -24.68 -16.98 -27.21
CA TYR A 137 -25.99 -17.30 -26.63
C TYR A 137 -27.08 -16.45 -27.24
N GLY A 138 -26.80 -15.16 -27.43
CA GLY A 138 -27.72 -14.29 -28.14
C GLY A 138 -28.04 -14.75 -29.54
N SER A 139 -27.08 -15.33 -30.26
CA SER A 139 -27.31 -15.90 -31.60
C SER A 139 -28.12 -17.18 -31.54
N LYS A 140 -27.90 -18.01 -30.51
CA LYS A 140 -28.66 -19.27 -30.37
C LYS A 140 -30.11 -19.06 -29.94
N VAL A 141 -30.33 -18.09 -29.07
CA VAL A 141 -31.65 -17.67 -28.60
C VAL A 141 -32.17 -16.52 -29.45
N GLY A 142 -31.41 -16.11 -30.33
CA GLY A 142 -31.37 -15.07 -31.32
C GLY A 142 -32.51 -14.11 -31.38
N VAL A 143 -33.63 -14.61 -31.83
CA VAL A 143 -34.83 -13.80 -31.97
C VAL A 143 -35.28 -13.23 -30.63
N THR A 144 -35.07 -13.96 -29.53
CA THR A 144 -35.49 -13.52 -28.20
C THR A 144 -34.75 -12.27 -27.73
N LEU A 145 -33.43 -12.25 -27.89
CA LEU A 145 -32.64 -11.08 -27.51
C LEU A 145 -32.91 -9.87 -28.40
N LYS A 146 -33.11 -10.09 -29.66
CA LYS A 146 -33.50 -9.04 -30.62
C LYS A 146 -34.87 -8.46 -30.32
N SER A 147 -35.77 -9.25 -29.81
CA SER A 147 -37.12 -8.79 -29.50
C SER A 147 -37.16 -7.96 -28.19
N PHE A 148 -36.14 -7.98 -27.39
CA PHE A 148 -36.04 -7.12 -26.22
C PHE A 148 -35.51 -5.71 -26.51
N LYS A 149 -35.15 -5.46 -27.71
CA LYS A 149 -34.66 -4.13 -28.08
C LYS A 149 -35.81 -3.23 -28.59
#